data_87d4e1bb27bb062f5cf8f964a620b084
#
_entry.id   87d4e1bb27bb062f5cf8f964a620b084
#
_cell.length_a   1.000
_cell.length_b   1.000
_cell.length_c   1.000
_cell.angle_alpha   90.00
_cell.angle_beta   90.00
_cell.angle_gamma   90.00
#
_symmetry.space_group_name_H-M   'P 1'
#
loop_
_entity.id
_entity.type
_entity.pdbx_description
1 polymer ?
#
loop_
_entity_poly.entity_id
_entity_poly.type
_entity_poly.pdbx_seq_one_letter_code
_entity_poly.pdbx_strand_id
1 'polypeptide(L)'
;TDNIACGLIRAIMDAAPRVMKDPQDYDARANIMWAGTLAHNGIAGLGLGCAGGRDGDWSCHGMEHELSAFDVKITHGAGLAVLFPAWMRYVWRDHPERFLEFGRQVFGIEPVDPEADGVDITPEQAIEDAVMETIDELQEFFCSLGMPRTLAELGMKADDIDSLMPGLKITRGEVFGNFKKLTLDDARAIYESAL
;
A
#
# COMPACT_ATOMS: atom_id res chain seq x y z
N THR A 1 -0.39 -6.69 -17.08
CA THR A 1 0.52 -6.44 -15.94
C THR A 1 -0.23 -6.52 -14.61
N ASP A 2 -1.40 -5.87 -14.45
CA ASP A 2 -2.20 -5.88 -13.21
C ASP A 2 -2.59 -7.29 -12.77
N ASN A 3 -3.07 -8.13 -13.69
CA ASN A 3 -3.39 -9.52 -13.39
C ASN A 3 -2.20 -10.32 -12.83
N ILE A 4 -0.97 -10.00 -13.31
CA ILE A 4 0.25 -10.61 -12.77
C ILE A 4 0.51 -10.10 -11.36
N ALA A 5 0.43 -8.78 -11.14
CA ALA A 5 0.63 -8.18 -9.83
C ALA A 5 -0.38 -8.71 -8.80
N CYS A 6 -1.67 -8.72 -9.13
CA CYS A 6 -2.72 -9.27 -8.27
C CYS A 6 -2.54 -10.77 -8.01
N GLY A 7 -2.08 -11.53 -9.02
CA GLY A 7 -1.75 -12.95 -8.86
C GLY A 7 -0.60 -13.18 -7.88
N LEU A 8 0.45 -12.35 -7.92
CA LEU A 8 1.57 -12.42 -6.98
C LEU A 8 1.12 -12.05 -5.55
N ILE A 9 0.28 -11.02 -5.41
CA ILE A 9 -0.28 -10.62 -4.11
C ILE A 9 -1.09 -11.77 -3.51
N ARG A 10 -2.00 -12.40 -4.27
CA ARG A 10 -2.77 -13.55 -3.79
C ARG A 10 -1.88 -14.71 -3.38
N ALA A 11 -0.83 -15.02 -4.17
CA ALA A 11 0.11 -16.09 -3.82
C ALA A 11 0.84 -15.81 -2.50
N ILE A 12 1.19 -14.55 -2.22
CA ILE A 12 1.77 -14.14 -0.95
C ILE A 12 0.74 -14.23 0.18
N MET A 13 -0.50 -13.79 -0.06
CA MET A 13 -1.57 -13.85 0.94
C MET A 13 -1.91 -15.29 1.36
N ASP A 14 -1.84 -16.23 0.42
CA ASP A 14 -2.02 -17.66 0.73
C ASP A 14 -0.82 -18.25 1.50
N ALA A 15 0.39 -17.84 1.15
CA ALA A 15 1.61 -18.43 1.71
C ALA A 15 2.03 -17.82 3.06
N ALA A 16 1.83 -16.52 3.28
CA ALA A 16 2.33 -15.82 4.46
C ALA A 16 1.75 -16.37 5.78
N PRO A 17 0.43 -16.60 5.92
CA PRO A 17 -0.12 -17.19 7.15
C PRO A 17 0.42 -18.60 7.43
N ARG A 18 0.76 -19.37 6.39
CA ARG A 18 1.35 -20.70 6.53
C ARG A 18 2.75 -20.61 7.12
N VAL A 19 3.57 -19.67 6.65
CA VAL A 19 4.92 -19.43 7.20
C VAL A 19 4.85 -18.93 8.63
N MET A 20 3.86 -18.08 8.96
CA MET A 20 3.66 -17.63 10.35
C MET A 20 3.30 -18.78 11.28
N LYS A 21 2.54 -19.76 10.80
CA LYS A 21 2.18 -20.96 11.57
C LYS A 21 3.31 -21.98 11.65
N ASP A 22 4.01 -22.20 10.54
CA ASP A 22 5.17 -23.11 10.44
C ASP A 22 6.30 -22.44 9.66
N PRO A 23 7.30 -21.88 10.35
CA PRO A 23 8.46 -21.26 9.70
C PRO A 23 9.32 -22.22 8.87
N GLN A 24 9.10 -23.53 8.96
CA GLN A 24 9.80 -24.55 8.18
C GLN A 24 8.99 -25.02 6.94
N ASP A 25 7.78 -24.50 6.71
CA ASP A 25 7.01 -24.78 5.49
C ASP A 25 7.78 -24.31 4.25
N TYR A 26 8.49 -25.25 3.63
CA TYR A 26 9.35 -24.98 2.48
C TYR A 26 8.56 -24.42 1.29
N ASP A 27 7.40 -25.01 0.98
CA ASP A 27 6.61 -24.59 -0.19
C ASP A 27 6.07 -23.16 -0.02
N ALA A 28 5.57 -22.82 1.17
CA ALA A 28 5.11 -21.47 1.46
C ALA A 28 6.25 -20.46 1.39
N ARG A 29 7.42 -20.75 1.96
CA ARG A 29 8.61 -19.90 1.88
C ARG A 29 9.08 -19.72 0.44
N ALA A 30 9.12 -20.80 -0.34
CA ALA A 30 9.52 -20.75 -1.75
C ALA A 30 8.57 -19.86 -2.58
N ASN A 31 7.26 -19.97 -2.34
CA ASN A 31 6.27 -19.11 -3.00
C ASN A 31 6.47 -17.64 -2.66
N ILE A 32 6.69 -17.28 -1.39
CA ILE A 32 6.96 -15.89 -0.99
C ILE A 32 8.23 -15.35 -1.65
N MET A 33 9.32 -16.13 -1.61
CA MET A 33 10.59 -15.71 -2.21
C MET A 33 10.48 -15.53 -3.73
N TRP A 34 9.77 -16.44 -4.42
CA TRP A 34 9.61 -16.36 -5.86
C TRP A 34 8.68 -15.20 -6.25
N ALA A 35 7.55 -15.04 -5.56
CA ALA A 35 6.64 -13.92 -5.79
C ALA A 35 7.33 -12.57 -5.55
N GLY A 36 8.12 -12.44 -4.49
CA GLY A 36 8.94 -11.25 -4.21
C GLY A 36 9.97 -10.97 -5.32
N THR A 37 10.64 -12.02 -5.83
CA THR A 37 11.57 -11.89 -6.97
C THR A 37 10.85 -11.36 -8.22
N LEU A 38 9.68 -11.91 -8.55
CA LEU A 38 8.90 -11.48 -9.70
C LEU A 38 8.35 -10.07 -9.54
N ALA A 39 7.94 -9.69 -8.33
CA ALA A 39 7.48 -8.32 -8.04
C ALA A 39 8.60 -7.28 -8.23
N HIS A 40 9.85 -7.65 -7.90
CA HIS A 40 11.00 -6.73 -7.96
C HIS A 40 11.75 -6.69 -9.30
N ASN A 41 11.52 -7.65 -10.20
CA ASN A 41 12.23 -7.69 -11.50
C ASN A 41 11.58 -6.81 -12.59
N GLY A 42 10.58 -6.01 -12.23
CA GLY A 42 9.89 -5.09 -13.12
C GLY A 42 8.70 -5.69 -13.89
N ILE A 43 8.48 -7.01 -13.86
CA ILE A 43 7.38 -7.65 -14.62
C ILE A 43 6.00 -7.18 -14.14
N ALA A 44 5.88 -6.86 -12.86
CA ALA A 44 4.64 -6.36 -12.27
C ALA A 44 4.41 -4.85 -12.47
N GLY A 45 5.42 -4.11 -12.94
CA GLY A 45 5.36 -2.65 -13.14
C GLY A 45 5.34 -2.20 -14.59
N LEU A 46 5.77 -3.06 -15.53
CA LEU A 46 5.88 -2.70 -16.94
C LEU A 46 4.50 -2.41 -17.58
N GLY A 47 4.44 -1.32 -18.33
CA GLY A 47 3.25 -0.97 -19.11
C GLY A 47 2.14 -0.26 -18.31
N LEU A 48 2.38 0.14 -17.08
CA LEU A 48 1.41 0.85 -16.25
C LEU A 48 1.30 2.36 -16.54
N GLY A 49 1.98 2.85 -17.58
CA GLY A 49 1.84 4.23 -18.06
C GLY A 49 2.33 5.30 -17.10
N CYS A 50 3.02 4.92 -16.03
CA CYS A 50 3.62 5.90 -15.13
C CYS A 50 4.70 6.68 -15.86
N ALA A 51 4.59 7.99 -15.93
CA ALA A 51 5.55 8.86 -16.61
C ALA A 51 6.97 8.61 -16.07
N GLY A 52 7.84 8.05 -16.92
CA GLY A 52 9.21 7.69 -16.55
C GLY A 52 9.34 6.45 -15.66
N GLY A 53 8.23 5.80 -15.30
CA GLY A 53 8.25 4.64 -14.43
C GLY A 53 8.41 3.33 -15.21
N ARG A 54 9.55 2.68 -15.07
CA ARG A 54 9.72 1.29 -15.45
C ARG A 54 9.07 0.36 -14.45
N ASP A 55 8.91 0.82 -13.20
CA ASP A 55 8.74 -0.01 -12.02
C ASP A 55 7.58 0.45 -11.11
N GLY A 56 6.64 1.27 -11.60
CA GLY A 56 5.49 1.74 -10.83
C GLY A 56 5.76 3.02 -10.00
N ASP A 57 5.01 3.20 -8.91
CA ASP A 57 5.16 4.31 -7.98
C ASP A 57 5.99 3.91 -6.76
N TRP A 58 6.96 4.73 -6.41
CA TRP A 58 7.87 4.51 -5.28
C TRP A 58 7.69 5.55 -4.16
N SER A 59 6.54 6.24 -4.13
CA SER A 59 6.25 7.27 -3.12
C SER A 59 6.31 6.71 -1.70
N CYS A 60 5.60 5.60 -1.44
CA CYS A 60 5.60 4.96 -0.12
C CYS A 60 7.01 4.52 0.31
N HIS A 61 7.81 3.96 -0.63
CA HIS A 61 9.20 3.59 -0.34
C HIS A 61 10.06 4.80 0.01
N GLY A 62 9.87 5.92 -0.73
CA GLY A 62 10.57 7.16 -0.43
C GLY A 62 10.25 7.70 0.95
N MET A 63 8.99 7.69 1.30
CA MET A 63 8.52 8.10 2.63
C MET A 63 9.00 7.13 3.72
N GLU A 64 8.95 5.84 3.47
CA GLU A 64 9.38 4.83 4.45
C GLU A 64 10.89 4.88 4.73
N HIS A 65 11.71 5.18 3.74
CA HIS A 65 13.15 5.35 3.96
C HIS A 65 13.47 6.42 5.01
N GLU A 66 12.65 7.48 5.10
CA GLU A 66 12.81 8.49 6.14
C GLU A 66 12.41 7.96 7.54
N LEU A 67 11.43 7.04 7.62
CA LEU A 67 11.10 6.36 8.89
C LEU A 67 12.25 5.48 9.36
N SER A 68 12.81 4.65 8.48
CA SER A 68 13.97 3.80 8.79
C SER A 68 15.24 4.61 9.10
N ALA A 69 15.38 5.80 8.49
CA ALA A 69 16.47 6.72 8.81
C ALA A 69 16.27 7.41 10.17
N PHE A 70 15.02 7.67 10.56
CA PHE A 70 14.67 8.25 11.85
C PHE A 70 14.95 7.26 13.01
N ASP A 71 14.46 6.01 12.88
CA ASP A 71 14.78 4.95 13.84
C ASP A 71 15.06 3.63 13.09
N VAL A 72 16.30 3.17 13.17
CA VAL A 72 16.76 1.90 12.56
C VAL A 72 16.04 0.66 13.06
N LYS A 73 15.24 0.75 14.12
CA LYS A 73 14.38 -0.35 14.59
C LYS A 73 13.12 -0.48 13.77
N ILE A 74 12.70 0.57 13.07
CA ILE A 74 11.59 0.51 12.13
C ILE A 74 12.06 -0.30 10.93
N THR A 75 11.61 -1.55 10.84
CA THR A 75 11.95 -2.40 9.69
C THR A 75 11.17 -1.92 8.46
N HIS A 76 11.81 -1.98 7.29
CA HIS A 76 11.24 -1.48 6.04
C HIS A 76 9.83 -2.01 5.76
N GLY A 77 9.61 -3.31 5.95
CA GLY A 77 8.28 -3.91 5.75
C GLY A 77 7.22 -3.41 6.74
N ALA A 78 7.60 -3.14 8.00
CA ALA A 78 6.68 -2.60 9.00
C ALA A 78 6.30 -1.15 8.68
N GLY A 79 7.26 -0.32 8.28
CA GLY A 79 6.98 1.04 7.83
C GLY A 79 6.08 1.08 6.59
N LEU A 80 6.33 0.23 5.61
CA LEU A 80 5.47 0.11 4.42
C LEU A 80 4.06 -0.39 4.76
N ALA A 81 3.92 -1.34 5.69
CA ALA A 81 2.60 -1.86 6.07
C ALA A 81 1.68 -0.78 6.66
N VAL A 82 2.27 0.23 7.32
CA VAL A 82 1.55 1.40 7.83
C VAL A 82 1.31 2.44 6.72
N LEU A 83 2.34 2.77 5.95
CA LEU A 83 2.26 3.86 4.98
C LEU A 83 1.42 3.53 3.74
N PHE A 84 1.43 2.27 3.29
CA PHE A 84 0.68 1.89 2.09
C PHE A 84 -0.81 2.16 2.21
N PRO A 85 -1.52 1.67 3.25
CA PRO A 85 -2.95 1.97 3.41
C PRO A 85 -3.24 3.46 3.58
N ALA A 86 -2.39 4.20 4.30
CA ALA A 86 -2.54 5.64 4.47
C ALA A 86 -2.39 6.40 3.13
N TRP A 87 -1.35 6.05 2.34
CA TRP A 87 -1.17 6.58 0.99
C TRP A 87 -2.34 6.23 0.08
N MET A 88 -2.82 4.98 0.09
CA MET A 88 -3.96 4.56 -0.72
C MET A 88 -5.21 5.40 -0.41
N ARG A 89 -5.53 5.63 0.88
CA ARG A 89 -6.65 6.49 1.30
C ARG A 89 -6.48 7.94 0.84
N TYR A 90 -5.25 8.42 0.71
CA TYR A 90 -4.97 9.78 0.26
C TYR A 90 -5.13 9.97 -1.26
N VAL A 91 -4.70 8.98 -2.06
CA VAL A 91 -4.58 9.14 -3.52
C VAL A 91 -5.68 8.48 -4.35
N TRP A 92 -6.56 7.66 -3.77
CA TRP A 92 -7.48 6.83 -4.53
C TRP A 92 -8.42 7.60 -5.47
N ARG A 93 -8.80 8.84 -5.10
CA ARG A 93 -9.70 9.67 -5.91
C ARG A 93 -9.10 10.11 -7.24
N ASP A 94 -7.79 10.04 -7.39
CA ASP A 94 -7.13 10.38 -8.65
C ASP A 94 -7.36 9.28 -9.72
N HIS A 95 -7.48 8.01 -9.28
CA HIS A 95 -7.69 6.84 -10.15
C HIS A 95 -8.50 5.75 -9.44
N PRO A 96 -9.79 5.98 -9.13
CA PRO A 96 -10.62 5.03 -8.37
C PRO A 96 -10.74 3.67 -9.05
N GLU A 97 -10.73 3.63 -10.39
CA GLU A 97 -10.78 2.40 -11.18
C GLU A 97 -9.64 1.42 -10.86
N ARG A 98 -8.47 1.94 -10.45
CA ARG A 98 -7.32 1.12 -10.08
C ARG A 98 -7.55 0.39 -8.76
N PHE A 99 -8.18 1.07 -7.81
CA PHE A 99 -8.50 0.51 -6.50
C PHE A 99 -9.65 -0.49 -6.60
N LEU A 100 -10.67 -0.20 -7.39
CA LEU A 100 -11.77 -1.13 -7.65
C LEU A 100 -11.26 -2.41 -8.31
N GLU A 101 -10.40 -2.30 -9.33
CA GLU A 101 -9.81 -3.47 -9.98
C GLU A 101 -8.93 -4.29 -9.01
N PHE A 102 -8.18 -3.62 -8.13
CA PHE A 102 -7.42 -4.28 -7.08
C PHE A 102 -8.34 -5.01 -6.09
N GLY A 103 -9.38 -4.34 -5.59
CA GLY A 103 -10.38 -4.92 -4.68
C GLY A 103 -11.06 -6.15 -5.28
N ARG A 104 -11.52 -6.01 -6.52
CA ARG A 104 -12.15 -7.11 -7.26
C ARG A 104 -11.23 -8.31 -7.44
N GLN A 105 -9.99 -8.08 -7.87
CA GLN A 105 -9.08 -9.17 -8.19
C GLN A 105 -8.45 -9.85 -6.97
N VAL A 106 -8.23 -9.12 -5.89
CA VAL A 106 -7.53 -9.64 -4.71
C VAL A 106 -8.48 -10.11 -3.63
N PHE A 107 -9.54 -9.34 -3.37
CA PHE A 107 -10.46 -9.57 -2.26
C PHE A 107 -11.88 -10.00 -2.73
N GLY A 108 -12.20 -9.84 -4.01
CA GLY A 108 -13.56 -10.10 -4.52
C GLY A 108 -14.56 -8.99 -4.15
N ILE A 109 -14.06 -7.79 -3.84
CA ILE A 109 -14.87 -6.63 -3.47
C ILE A 109 -15.26 -5.87 -4.75
N GLU A 110 -16.56 -5.62 -4.88
CA GLU A 110 -17.12 -4.79 -5.95
C GLU A 110 -18.08 -3.75 -5.34
N PRO A 111 -18.18 -2.55 -5.93
CA PRO A 111 -19.16 -1.59 -5.46
C PRO A 111 -20.58 -2.15 -5.64
N VAL A 112 -21.42 -1.94 -4.67
CA VAL A 112 -22.84 -2.28 -4.79
C VAL A 112 -23.47 -1.47 -5.91
N ASP A 113 -24.46 -2.04 -6.61
CA ASP A 113 -25.31 -1.29 -7.53
C ASP A 113 -26.51 -0.73 -6.74
N PRO A 114 -26.55 0.59 -6.42
CA PRO A 114 -27.58 1.13 -5.55
C PRO A 114 -29.00 0.90 -6.09
N GLU A 115 -29.18 0.91 -7.41
CA GLU A 115 -30.48 0.74 -8.06
C GLU A 115 -30.91 -0.74 -8.05
N ALA A 116 -29.99 -1.65 -8.40
CA ALA A 116 -30.28 -3.09 -8.43
C ALA A 116 -30.42 -3.71 -7.04
N ASP A 117 -29.59 -3.24 -6.08
CA ASP A 117 -29.58 -3.76 -4.71
C ASP A 117 -30.55 -3.04 -3.78
N GLY A 118 -31.20 -1.96 -4.25
CA GLY A 118 -32.20 -1.20 -3.50
C GLY A 118 -31.63 -0.47 -2.27
N VAL A 119 -30.40 0.00 -2.37
CA VAL A 119 -29.70 0.70 -1.28
C VAL A 119 -29.75 2.21 -1.50
N ASP A 120 -30.07 2.98 -0.45
CA ASP A 120 -30.17 4.44 -0.51
C ASP A 120 -28.81 5.13 -0.34
N ILE A 121 -27.94 4.94 -1.34
CA ILE A 121 -26.64 5.61 -1.46
C ILE A 121 -26.42 6.05 -2.91
N THR A 122 -25.50 6.98 -3.14
CA THR A 122 -25.14 7.36 -4.50
C THR A 122 -24.12 6.38 -5.11
N PRO A 123 -24.01 6.30 -6.46
CA PRO A 123 -22.95 5.51 -7.10
C PRO A 123 -21.54 5.92 -6.65
N GLU A 124 -21.31 7.21 -6.42
CA GLU A 124 -20.03 7.72 -5.91
C GLU A 124 -19.75 7.19 -4.50
N GLN A 125 -20.77 7.13 -3.64
CA GLN A 125 -20.63 6.56 -2.30
C GLN A 125 -20.34 5.06 -2.36
N ALA A 126 -21.01 4.32 -3.24
CA ALA A 126 -20.76 2.89 -3.45
C ALA A 126 -19.30 2.62 -3.89
N ILE A 127 -18.76 3.49 -4.75
CA ILE A 127 -17.35 3.42 -5.16
C ILE A 127 -16.42 3.71 -3.97
N GLU A 128 -16.68 4.77 -3.20
CA GLU A 128 -15.88 5.11 -2.02
C GLU A 128 -15.89 3.98 -1.00
N ASP A 129 -17.06 3.42 -0.70
CA ASP A 129 -17.21 2.33 0.26
C ASP A 129 -16.41 1.08 -0.18
N ALA A 130 -16.51 0.68 -1.45
CA ALA A 130 -15.75 -0.46 -1.98
C ALA A 130 -14.23 -0.23 -1.96
N VAL A 131 -13.79 0.99 -2.25
CA VAL A 131 -12.37 1.35 -2.15
C VAL A 131 -11.88 1.34 -0.71
N MET A 132 -12.66 1.90 0.22
CA MET A 132 -12.30 1.89 1.65
C MET A 132 -12.25 0.46 2.20
N GLU A 133 -13.23 -0.37 1.88
CA GLU A 133 -13.26 -1.79 2.25
C GLU A 133 -12.01 -2.52 1.71
N THR A 134 -11.64 -2.28 0.45
CA THR A 134 -10.42 -2.86 -0.15
C THR A 134 -9.15 -2.46 0.62
N ILE A 135 -9.03 -1.21 1.03
CA ILE A 135 -7.87 -0.73 1.78
C ILE A 135 -7.87 -1.29 3.20
N ASP A 136 -9.04 -1.39 3.82
CA ASP A 136 -9.21 -1.96 5.16
C ASP A 136 -8.84 -3.44 5.16
N GLU A 137 -9.30 -4.24 4.20
CA GLU A 137 -8.93 -5.65 4.05
C GLU A 137 -7.42 -5.85 3.87
N LEU A 138 -6.76 -5.00 3.08
CA LEU A 138 -5.31 -5.03 2.95
C LEU A 138 -4.61 -4.73 4.27
N GLN A 139 -5.07 -3.72 5.01
CA GLN A 139 -4.50 -3.35 6.30
C GLN A 139 -4.73 -4.46 7.35
N GLU A 140 -5.93 -5.05 7.40
CA GLU A 140 -6.24 -6.19 8.27
C GLU A 140 -5.36 -7.40 7.95
N PHE A 141 -5.11 -7.68 6.67
CA PHE A 141 -4.18 -8.73 6.28
C PHE A 141 -2.78 -8.47 6.86
N PHE A 142 -2.23 -7.26 6.74
CA PHE A 142 -0.94 -6.92 7.33
C PHE A 142 -0.94 -7.09 8.84
N CYS A 143 -1.98 -6.60 9.53
CA CYS A 143 -2.12 -6.75 10.97
C CYS A 143 -2.22 -8.22 11.39
N SER A 144 -2.90 -9.08 10.62
CA SER A 144 -3.00 -10.53 10.88
C SER A 144 -1.64 -11.24 10.85
N LEU A 145 -0.67 -10.68 10.16
CA LEU A 145 0.73 -11.15 10.13
C LEU A 145 1.60 -10.51 11.24
N GLY A 146 1.01 -9.70 12.12
CA GLY A 146 1.72 -9.03 13.21
C GLY A 146 2.39 -7.71 12.79
N MET A 147 2.03 -7.13 11.65
CA MET A 147 2.52 -5.81 11.26
C MET A 147 1.76 -4.72 12.04
N PRO A 148 2.42 -3.58 12.32
CA PRO A 148 1.79 -2.46 13.00
C PRO A 148 0.72 -1.82 12.11
N ARG A 149 -0.29 -1.24 12.76
CA ARG A 149 -1.38 -0.51 12.10
C ARG A 149 -1.05 0.97 11.91
N THR A 150 -0.31 1.55 12.86
CA THR A 150 -0.06 3.00 12.93
C THR A 150 1.42 3.32 13.17
N LEU A 151 1.83 4.54 12.85
CA LEU A 151 3.17 5.03 13.18
C LEU A 151 3.38 5.13 14.70
N ALA A 152 2.31 5.35 15.47
CA ALA A 152 2.41 5.36 16.93
C ALA A 152 2.82 3.98 17.49
N GLU A 153 2.36 2.88 16.90
CA GLU A 153 2.80 1.53 17.25
C GLU A 153 4.27 1.27 16.90
N LEU A 154 4.82 2.02 15.96
CA LEU A 154 6.26 2.04 15.65
C LEU A 154 7.06 2.98 16.58
N GLY A 155 6.39 3.63 17.54
CA GLY A 155 7.01 4.53 18.52
C GLY A 155 7.13 5.99 18.07
N MET A 156 6.56 6.34 16.93
CA MET A 156 6.54 7.72 16.42
C MET A 156 5.46 8.57 17.05
N LYS A 157 5.69 9.87 17.10
CA LYS A 157 4.78 10.90 17.59
C LYS A 157 4.56 11.97 16.52
N ALA A 158 3.51 12.76 16.68
CA ALA A 158 3.20 13.83 15.73
C ALA A 158 4.37 14.80 15.52
N ASP A 159 5.06 15.17 16.58
CA ASP A 159 6.20 16.10 16.51
C ASP A 159 7.42 15.53 15.75
N ASP A 160 7.50 14.20 15.60
CA ASP A 160 8.61 13.55 14.89
C ASP A 160 8.48 13.71 13.38
N ILE A 161 7.26 13.93 12.87
CA ILE A 161 6.99 14.05 11.41
C ILE A 161 7.79 15.21 10.81
N ASP A 162 7.93 16.32 11.53
CA ASP A 162 8.71 17.47 11.06
C ASP A 162 10.17 17.11 10.76
N SER A 163 10.72 16.17 11.50
CA SER A 163 12.11 15.72 11.31
C SER A 163 12.33 14.89 10.06
N LEU A 164 11.27 14.29 9.49
CA LEU A 164 11.33 13.50 8.25
C LEU A 164 11.38 14.37 7.00
N MET A 165 10.77 15.56 7.04
CA MET A 165 10.57 16.41 5.85
C MET A 165 11.88 16.86 5.18
N PRO A 166 12.94 17.28 5.91
CA PRO A 166 14.20 17.65 5.27
C PRO A 166 14.86 16.50 4.51
N GLY A 167 14.86 15.30 5.06
CA GLY A 167 15.39 14.09 4.42
C GLY A 167 14.62 13.76 3.15
N LEU A 168 13.29 13.73 3.24
CA LEU A 168 12.41 13.46 2.09
C LEU A 168 12.63 14.48 0.96
N LYS A 169 12.77 15.77 1.28
CA LYS A 169 13.09 16.82 0.30
C LYS A 169 14.43 16.57 -0.39
N ILE A 170 15.45 16.14 0.34
CA ILE A 170 16.77 15.84 -0.23
C ILE A 170 16.72 14.62 -1.14
N THR A 171 16.02 13.58 -0.72
CA THR A 171 16.02 12.27 -1.41
C THR A 171 15.03 12.21 -2.57
N ARG A 172 13.92 12.95 -2.50
CA ARG A 172 12.82 12.89 -3.47
C ARG A 172 12.49 14.23 -4.15
N GLY A 173 12.97 15.34 -3.62
CA GLY A 173 12.68 16.69 -4.13
C GLY A 173 11.40 17.29 -3.55
N GLU A 174 10.98 18.42 -4.13
CA GLU A 174 9.75 19.14 -3.71
C GLU A 174 8.47 18.43 -4.17
N VAL A 175 8.56 17.67 -5.28
CA VAL A 175 7.44 16.93 -5.88
C VAL A 175 7.94 15.57 -6.33
N PHE A 176 7.24 14.52 -5.95
CA PHE A 176 7.60 13.14 -6.27
C PHE A 176 6.35 12.27 -6.52
N GLY A 177 6.54 10.99 -6.85
CA GLY A 177 5.46 10.06 -7.16
C GLY A 177 5.11 10.03 -8.65
N ASN A 178 4.59 8.89 -9.07
CA ASN A 178 4.17 8.63 -10.44
C ASN A 178 2.65 8.43 -10.56
N PHE A 179 2.03 7.80 -9.60
CA PHE A 179 0.58 7.62 -9.54
C PHE A 179 -0.13 8.97 -9.34
N LYS A 180 0.32 9.70 -8.33
CA LYS A 180 -0.05 11.09 -8.06
C LYS A 180 1.23 11.87 -7.80
N LYS A 181 1.32 13.09 -8.31
CA LYS A 181 2.40 14.01 -7.95
C LYS A 181 2.14 14.54 -6.55
N LEU A 182 2.93 14.06 -5.60
CA LEU A 182 2.85 14.46 -4.20
C LEU A 182 3.83 15.58 -3.91
N THR A 183 3.37 16.58 -3.19
CA THR A 183 4.20 17.63 -2.58
C THR A 183 4.69 17.16 -1.19
N LEU A 184 5.56 17.93 -0.57
CA LEU A 184 5.96 17.66 0.83
C LEU A 184 4.78 17.84 1.81
N ASP A 185 3.84 18.72 1.51
CA ASP A 185 2.63 18.89 2.34
C ASP A 185 1.70 17.67 2.21
N ASP A 186 1.57 17.09 0.99
CA ASP A 186 0.83 15.83 0.79
C ASP A 186 1.48 14.68 1.59
N ALA A 187 2.82 14.57 1.55
CA ALA A 187 3.54 13.56 2.31
C ALA A 187 3.34 13.72 3.81
N ARG A 188 3.37 14.96 4.31
CA ARG A 188 3.06 15.28 5.70
C ARG A 188 1.66 14.81 6.08
N ALA A 189 0.64 15.16 5.28
CA ALA A 189 -0.73 14.76 5.54
C ALA A 189 -0.90 13.22 5.56
N ILE A 190 -0.17 12.49 4.70
CA ILE A 190 -0.15 11.01 4.72
C ILE A 190 0.47 10.49 6.02
N TYR A 191 1.62 11.02 6.47
CA TYR A 191 2.22 10.62 7.75
C TYR A 191 1.29 10.90 8.94
N GLU A 192 0.67 12.09 8.98
CA GLU A 192 -0.27 12.47 10.03
C GLU A 192 -1.49 11.55 10.08
N SER A 193 -2.00 11.14 8.92
CA SER A 193 -3.13 10.20 8.83
C SER A 193 -2.75 8.77 9.24
N ALA A 194 -1.46 8.47 9.29
CA ALA A 194 -0.92 7.16 9.64
C ALA A 194 -0.54 7.04 11.14
N LEU A 195 -0.68 8.14 11.93
CA LEU A 195 -0.44 8.14 13.38
C LEU A 195 -1.58 7.46 14.13
#